data_2144efc025c14a82a17b9256630875dc
#
_entry.id   2144efc025c14a82a17b9256630875dc
#
_cell.length_a   1.000
_cell.length_b   1.000
_cell.length_c   1.000
_cell.angle_alpha   90.00
_cell.angle_beta   90.00
_cell.angle_gamma   90.00
#
_symmetry.space_group_name_H-M   'P 1'
#
loop_
_entity.id
_entity.type
_entity.pdbx_description
1 polymer ?
#
loop_
_entity_poly.entity_id
_entity_poly.type
_entity_poly.pdbx_seq_one_letter_code
_entity_poly.pdbx_strand_id
1 'polypeptide(L)'
;MSSVAPFALKQASRAYARRLLSAPHASLLPRTVASTTIPSSRTYVTETKAGNAQVSVDTAIKQEQKEFMKKTGIQPQQTELPASGVSGDAALSPAAGILKQATIMDQGTRPIYLDAQATTPTDPRVLDAMLPYLTGIYGNPHSRTHSYGWESEKAVEQAREYIAKLIGADSKEIIFTSGATESNNMSIKGVARFFGRSGKKKHIITTQTEHKCVLDSCRHLQDEGFDVTYLPVQSNGLINLKELEAALRPDTALVSIMAVNNEIGVVQPMEEIGKLCRSKKVFFHTDAAQAVGKIPLDVNKMNIDLLSISSHKIYGPKGIGACYVRRRPRVRLDPIISGGGQERGLRSGTLAPHLVVGFGEACRVAAQDMEYDSKYITRLSKRLSDGLLAMEHTSLNGDPDRRYPGCVNVSFAYVEGESLLMALKDIALSSGSACTSASLEPSYVLRALGSSDESAHSSIRFGIGRFTTEAEIDYVLKAVQERVHFLRELSPLWELVQEGIDLNTIEWSQH
;
A
#
# COMPACT_ATOMS: atom_id res chain seq x y z
N MET A 1 4.68 17.95 -51.50
CA MET A 1 3.86 19.13 -51.29
C MET A 1 3.24 18.98 -49.92
N SER A 2 3.50 19.65 -48.99
CA SER A 2 4.12 20.82 -48.38
C SER A 2 3.55 20.88 -46.98
N SER A 3 4.41 20.64 -46.05
CA SER A 3 4.73 21.29 -44.78
C SER A 3 4.04 22.65 -44.57
N VAL A 4 3.18 22.78 -43.54
CA VAL A 4 2.99 24.00 -42.75
C VAL A 4 2.40 23.59 -41.38
N ALA A 5 3.18 23.68 -40.34
CA ALA A 5 2.97 24.19 -38.99
C ALA A 5 3.95 23.54 -38.01
N PRO A 6 4.88 24.33 -37.53
CA PRO A 6 4.88 24.66 -36.11
C PRO A 6 5.51 26.03 -35.84
N PHE A 7 4.79 27.11 -36.10
CA PHE A 7 5.29 28.47 -35.81
C PHE A 7 4.44 29.23 -34.79
N ALA A 8 3.25 28.78 -34.49
CA ALA A 8 2.30 29.49 -33.62
C ALA A 8 2.52 29.27 -32.10
N LEU A 9 3.17 28.18 -31.69
CA LEU A 9 3.36 27.86 -30.25
C LEU A 9 4.61 28.52 -29.61
N LYS A 10 5.53 29.07 -30.41
CA LYS A 10 6.73 29.76 -29.88
C LYS A 10 6.54 31.26 -29.61
N GLN A 11 5.46 31.85 -30.04
CA GLN A 11 5.19 33.28 -29.79
C GLN A 11 4.36 33.53 -28.51
N ALA A 12 3.56 32.57 -28.08
CA ALA A 12 2.75 32.69 -26.86
C ALA A 12 3.57 32.61 -25.56
N SER A 13 4.69 31.88 -25.56
CA SER A 13 5.55 31.74 -24.37
C SER A 13 6.48 32.96 -24.14
N ARG A 14 6.75 33.79 -25.16
CA ARG A 14 7.58 35.00 -25.02
C ARG A 14 6.79 36.23 -24.55
N ALA A 15 5.48 36.25 -24.70
CA ALA A 15 4.64 37.36 -24.25
C ALA A 15 4.33 37.28 -22.74
N TYR A 16 4.33 36.08 -22.15
CA TYR A 16 4.08 35.90 -20.71
C TYR A 16 5.30 36.22 -19.83
N ALA A 17 6.51 36.01 -20.35
CA ALA A 17 7.75 36.29 -19.65
C ALA A 17 8.12 37.79 -19.60
N ARG A 18 7.54 38.64 -20.46
CA ARG A 18 7.80 40.08 -20.47
C ARG A 18 6.92 40.93 -19.55
N ARG A 19 5.83 40.34 -18.98
CA ARG A 19 4.91 41.04 -18.08
C ARG A 19 5.27 40.95 -16.60
N LEU A 20 6.29 40.15 -16.23
CA LEU A 20 6.76 39.98 -14.85
C LEU A 20 8.00 40.80 -14.48
N LEU A 21 8.52 41.63 -15.41
CA LEU A 21 9.75 42.42 -15.20
C LEU A 21 9.56 43.94 -15.23
N SER A 22 8.33 44.43 -15.11
CA SER A 22 8.08 45.88 -15.06
C SER A 22 7.10 46.25 -13.94
N ALA A 23 7.59 46.26 -12.71
CA ALA A 23 6.95 46.98 -11.60
C ALA A 23 8.03 47.81 -10.89
N PRO A 24 7.79 49.11 -10.59
CA PRO A 24 8.80 50.01 -10.07
C PRO A 24 9.08 49.78 -8.59
N HIS A 25 10.37 49.85 -8.22
CA HIS A 25 10.86 49.87 -6.87
C HIS A 25 10.28 51.07 -6.08
N ALA A 26 9.52 50.79 -5.03
CA ALA A 26 9.21 51.74 -3.98
C ALA A 26 10.14 51.48 -2.78
N SER A 27 10.96 52.46 -2.48
CA SER A 27 11.84 52.53 -1.32
C SER A 27 11.02 52.63 -0.04
N LEU A 28 11.22 51.71 0.92
CA LEU A 28 10.73 51.86 2.29
C LEU A 28 11.90 51.93 3.26
N LEU A 29 12.01 53.07 3.89
CA LEU A 29 12.87 53.36 5.04
C LEU A 29 12.44 52.56 6.28
N PRO A 30 13.35 52.28 7.23
CA PRO A 30 13.09 51.43 8.39
C PRO A 30 12.24 52.15 9.43
N ARG A 31 11.12 51.53 9.84
CA ARG A 31 10.40 51.91 11.03
C ARG A 31 10.94 51.13 12.24
N THR A 32 11.45 51.89 13.21
CA THR A 32 11.77 51.46 14.57
C THR A 32 10.61 50.69 15.20
N VAL A 33 10.86 49.44 15.55
CA VAL A 33 9.94 48.63 16.35
C VAL A 33 10.32 48.78 17.82
N ALA A 34 9.41 49.34 18.59
CA ALA A 34 9.50 49.41 20.05
C ALA A 34 9.50 48.02 20.66
N SER A 35 10.44 47.77 21.56
CA SER A 35 10.55 46.55 22.35
C SER A 35 9.37 46.44 23.32
N THR A 36 8.49 45.47 23.09
CA THR A 36 7.59 44.98 24.13
C THR A 36 8.13 43.69 24.71
N THR A 37 8.60 43.77 25.92
CA THR A 37 9.04 42.67 26.78
C THR A 37 7.93 41.62 26.92
N ILE A 38 8.19 40.38 26.49
CA ILE A 38 7.39 39.21 26.78
C ILE A 38 7.83 38.67 28.14
N PRO A 39 6.95 38.46 29.14
CA PRO A 39 7.36 37.86 30.40
C PRO A 39 7.71 36.39 30.20
N SER A 40 8.92 36.03 30.62
CA SER A 40 9.35 34.65 30.81
C SER A 40 8.70 34.12 32.07
N SER A 41 7.91 33.09 31.96
CA SER A 41 7.76 31.96 32.91
C SER A 41 6.50 31.16 32.58
N ARG A 42 6.65 30.04 31.91
CA ARG A 42 5.75 28.89 32.09
C ARG A 42 6.59 27.74 32.60
N THR A 43 6.54 27.59 33.90
CA THR A 43 7.00 26.41 34.62
C THR A 43 6.13 25.24 34.23
N TYR A 44 6.71 24.20 33.63
CA TYR A 44 6.05 22.92 33.48
C TYR A 44 6.07 22.25 34.85
N VAL A 45 4.93 22.12 35.47
CA VAL A 45 4.75 21.28 36.65
C VAL A 45 4.50 19.85 36.18
N THR A 46 5.51 19.02 36.37
CA THR A 46 5.35 17.56 36.36
C THR A 46 4.91 17.16 37.75
N GLU A 47 3.66 16.74 37.90
CA GLU A 47 3.29 15.76 38.91
C GLU A 47 1.99 15.05 38.58
N THR A 48 2.09 13.75 38.55
CA THR A 48 1.09 12.73 38.33
C THR A 48 0.02 12.72 39.42
N LYS A 49 -1.24 12.89 39.05
CA LYS A 49 -2.39 12.23 39.69
C LYS A 49 -3.40 11.85 38.60
N ALA A 50 -3.26 10.65 38.11
CA ALA A 50 -4.28 10.01 37.29
C ALA A 50 -5.53 9.75 38.13
N GLY A 51 -6.63 10.43 37.82
CA GLY A 51 -7.92 10.20 38.46
C GLY A 51 -8.98 11.26 38.17
N ASN A 52 -8.61 12.53 38.11
CA ASN A 52 -9.60 13.63 38.03
C ASN A 52 -9.49 14.51 36.78
N ALA A 53 -8.54 14.27 35.89
CA ALA A 53 -8.37 15.11 34.70
C ALA A 53 -9.35 14.77 33.56
N GLN A 54 -9.79 13.51 33.47
CA GLN A 54 -10.70 13.05 32.41
C GLN A 54 -12.10 13.68 32.54
N VAL A 55 -12.59 13.83 33.77
CA VAL A 55 -13.91 14.43 34.05
C VAL A 55 -13.94 15.94 33.77
N SER A 56 -12.80 16.63 33.91
CA SER A 56 -12.72 18.08 33.68
C SER A 56 -12.66 18.44 32.18
N VAL A 57 -12.04 17.59 31.35
CA VAL A 57 -11.93 17.81 29.90
C VAL A 57 -13.27 17.56 29.21
N ASP A 58 -13.99 16.52 29.58
CA ASP A 58 -15.34 16.24 29.04
C ASP A 58 -16.36 17.34 29.44
N THR A 59 -16.19 17.93 30.61
CA THR A 59 -17.06 19.02 31.07
C THR A 59 -16.76 20.31 30.31
N ALA A 60 -15.48 20.61 30.06
CA ALA A 60 -15.08 21.79 29.31
C ALA A 60 -15.52 21.69 27.83
N ILE A 61 -15.35 20.52 27.17
CA ILE A 61 -15.83 20.30 25.81
C ILE A 61 -17.34 20.44 25.68
N LYS A 62 -18.10 19.91 26.62
CA LYS A 62 -19.57 20.07 26.64
C LYS A 62 -20.00 21.53 26.87
N GLN A 63 -19.20 22.30 27.57
CA GLN A 63 -19.49 23.72 27.82
C GLN A 63 -19.18 24.59 26.61
N GLU A 64 -18.05 24.33 25.91
CA GLU A 64 -17.74 24.99 24.64
C GLU A 64 -18.75 24.64 23.54
N GLN A 65 -19.18 23.39 23.46
CA GLN A 65 -20.23 22.97 22.53
C GLN A 65 -21.56 23.68 22.78
N LYS A 66 -21.94 23.86 24.04
CA LYS A 66 -23.15 24.65 24.42
C LYS A 66 -23.03 26.12 24.05
N GLU A 67 -21.87 26.74 24.24
CA GLU A 67 -21.63 28.13 23.84
C GLU A 67 -21.61 28.31 22.31
N PHE A 68 -21.04 27.36 21.57
CA PHE A 68 -21.09 27.36 20.12
C PHE A 68 -22.52 27.26 19.58
N MET A 69 -23.34 26.37 20.15
CA MET A 69 -24.78 26.26 19.81
C MET A 69 -25.54 27.51 20.08
N LYS A 70 -25.22 28.19 21.17
CA LYS A 70 -25.86 29.47 21.57
C LYS A 70 -25.49 30.62 20.63
N LYS A 71 -24.28 30.58 20.07
CA LYS A 71 -23.74 31.64 19.20
C LYS A 71 -24.14 31.47 17.73
N THR A 72 -24.34 30.26 17.27
CA THR A 72 -24.54 29.93 15.84
C THR A 72 -25.99 29.57 15.49
N GLY A 73 -26.82 29.20 16.46
CA GLY A 73 -28.20 28.75 16.24
C GLY A 73 -28.26 27.37 15.50
N ILE A 74 -27.15 26.74 15.27
CA ILE A 74 -27.08 25.44 14.58
C ILE A 74 -27.26 24.34 15.61
N GLN A 75 -28.40 23.67 15.59
CA GLN A 75 -28.56 22.39 16.30
C GLN A 75 -27.92 21.28 15.45
N PRO A 76 -27.08 20.43 16.04
CA PRO A 76 -26.67 19.22 15.35
C PRO A 76 -27.91 18.38 15.09
N GLN A 77 -28.20 18.10 13.84
CA GLN A 77 -29.18 17.07 13.51
C GLN A 77 -28.71 15.78 14.13
N GLN A 78 -29.38 15.31 15.15
CA GLN A 78 -29.26 13.92 15.60
C GLN A 78 -29.90 13.06 14.52
N THR A 79 -29.12 12.68 13.52
CA THR A 79 -29.42 11.49 12.75
C THR A 79 -29.20 10.32 13.69
N GLU A 80 -30.27 9.85 14.34
CA GLU A 80 -30.27 8.54 14.97
C GLU A 80 -29.96 7.52 13.87
N LEU A 81 -28.71 7.08 13.84
CA LEU A 81 -28.36 5.85 13.12
C LEU A 81 -29.18 4.74 13.76
N PRO A 82 -29.86 3.90 12.96
CA PRO A 82 -30.61 2.79 13.52
C PRO A 82 -29.70 2.00 14.43
N ALA A 83 -30.12 1.78 15.66
CA ALA A 83 -29.41 0.96 16.61
C ALA A 83 -29.26 -0.43 15.97
N SER A 84 -28.10 -0.71 15.41
CA SER A 84 -27.74 -2.04 14.98
C SER A 84 -27.65 -2.88 16.24
N GLY A 85 -28.69 -3.68 16.48
CA GLY A 85 -28.69 -4.69 17.52
C GLY A 85 -27.65 -5.79 17.21
N VAL A 86 -26.40 -5.45 17.39
CA VAL A 86 -25.30 -6.41 17.46
C VAL A 86 -24.97 -6.57 18.94
N SER A 87 -25.72 -7.45 19.57
CA SER A 87 -25.31 -8.06 20.82
C SER A 87 -24.14 -9.00 20.52
N GLY A 88 -22.96 -8.70 21.00
CA GLY A 88 -21.80 -9.58 20.96
C GLY A 88 -20.52 -8.81 20.68
N ASP A 89 -19.76 -8.54 21.69
CA ASP A 89 -18.30 -8.39 21.85
C ASP A 89 -17.39 -8.06 20.63
N ALA A 90 -17.87 -7.33 19.65
CA ALA A 90 -17.02 -6.63 18.71
C ALA A 90 -16.75 -5.23 19.22
N ALA A 91 -16.02 -5.10 20.32
CA ALA A 91 -15.42 -3.83 20.69
C ALA A 91 -14.51 -3.44 19.52
N LEU A 92 -14.95 -2.46 18.72
CA LEU A 92 -14.10 -1.78 17.75
C LEU A 92 -12.80 -1.41 18.49
N SER A 93 -11.64 -1.67 17.87
CA SER A 93 -10.40 -1.21 18.49
C SER A 93 -10.58 0.28 18.84
N PRO A 94 -9.99 0.78 19.94
CA PRO A 94 -10.09 2.20 20.30
C PRO A 94 -9.71 3.13 19.15
N ALA A 95 -8.79 2.70 18.28
CA ALA A 95 -8.40 3.40 17.07
C ALA A 95 -9.52 3.49 16.01
N ALA A 96 -10.30 2.44 15.84
CA ALA A 96 -11.45 2.46 14.92
C ALA A 96 -12.52 3.45 15.38
N GLY A 97 -12.72 3.61 16.68
CA GLY A 97 -13.61 4.62 17.27
C GLY A 97 -13.13 6.05 16.99
N ILE A 98 -11.83 6.31 17.14
CA ILE A 98 -11.23 7.64 16.89
C ILE A 98 -11.29 7.97 15.39
N LEU A 99 -10.94 7.05 14.51
CA LEU A 99 -11.04 7.27 13.06
C LEU A 99 -12.50 7.42 12.60
N LYS A 100 -13.42 6.68 13.19
CA LYS A 100 -14.85 6.86 12.92
C LYS A 100 -15.31 8.26 13.30
N GLN A 101 -14.85 8.82 14.42
CA GLN A 101 -15.14 10.20 14.79
C GLN A 101 -14.44 11.21 13.86
N ALA A 102 -13.18 11.01 13.53
CA ALA A 102 -12.46 11.87 12.58
C ALA A 102 -13.06 11.81 11.16
N THR A 103 -13.54 10.64 10.75
CA THR A 103 -14.20 10.45 9.46
C THR A 103 -15.61 11.06 9.45
N ILE A 104 -16.36 11.01 10.56
CA ILE A 104 -17.70 11.62 10.69
C ILE A 104 -17.66 13.15 10.51
N MET A 105 -16.58 13.81 10.93
CA MET A 105 -16.44 15.26 10.73
C MET A 105 -16.24 15.68 9.25
N ASP A 106 -15.91 14.72 8.36
CA ASP A 106 -15.59 14.99 6.95
C ASP A 106 -16.52 14.21 5.97
N GLN A 107 -17.52 13.50 6.47
CA GLN A 107 -18.33 12.52 5.71
C GLN A 107 -19.37 13.11 4.75
N GLY A 108 -19.46 14.42 4.60
CA GLY A 108 -20.45 14.99 3.68
C GLY A 108 -20.24 14.63 2.20
N THR A 109 -19.02 14.21 1.78
CA THR A 109 -18.67 14.14 0.34
C THR A 109 -17.65 13.10 -0.07
N ARG A 110 -17.05 12.31 0.85
CA ARG A 110 -16.00 11.35 0.47
C ARG A 110 -16.57 9.98 0.10
N PRO A 111 -16.08 9.37 -1.00
CA PRO A 111 -16.43 8.00 -1.36
C PRO A 111 -16.07 7.00 -0.26
N ILE A 112 -16.84 5.90 -0.17
CA ILE A 112 -16.49 4.74 0.65
C ILE A 112 -15.15 4.19 0.15
N TYR A 113 -14.20 3.96 1.08
CA TYR A 113 -12.84 3.56 0.70
C TYR A 113 -12.67 2.04 0.72
N LEU A 114 -12.61 1.42 -0.44
CA LEU A 114 -12.34 -0.01 -0.64
C LEU A 114 -11.13 -0.24 -1.58
N ASP A 115 -10.05 0.49 -1.34
CA ASP A 115 -8.79 0.35 -2.09
C ASP A 115 -7.56 0.21 -1.17
N ALA A 116 -7.70 -0.60 -0.11
CA ALA A 116 -6.66 -0.80 0.91
C ALA A 116 -5.37 -1.43 0.37
N GLN A 117 -5.38 -2.05 -0.83
CA GLN A 117 -4.18 -2.54 -1.51
C GLN A 117 -3.38 -1.42 -2.19
N ALA A 118 -4.02 -0.32 -2.57
CA ALA A 118 -3.31 0.83 -3.12
C ALA A 118 -2.58 1.62 -2.03
N THR A 119 -3.27 1.93 -0.94
CA THR A 119 -2.71 2.58 0.26
C THR A 119 -3.70 2.46 1.42
N THR A 120 -3.26 2.73 2.63
CA THR A 120 -4.13 2.81 3.81
C THR A 120 -4.05 4.20 4.45
N PRO A 121 -5.06 4.64 5.20
CA PRO A 121 -4.92 5.81 6.06
C PRO A 121 -3.86 5.54 7.13
N THR A 122 -3.23 6.58 7.64
CA THR A 122 -2.34 6.45 8.79
C THR A 122 -3.17 6.18 10.04
N ASP A 123 -2.81 5.15 10.82
CA ASP A 123 -3.46 4.85 12.10
C ASP A 123 -3.23 6.03 13.07
N PRO A 124 -4.24 6.50 13.82
CA PRO A 124 -4.08 7.59 14.79
C PRO A 124 -2.96 7.36 15.79
N ARG A 125 -2.78 6.14 16.28
CA ARG A 125 -1.68 5.78 17.20
C ARG A 125 -0.31 5.99 16.54
N VAL A 126 -0.22 5.72 15.25
CA VAL A 126 0.99 5.95 14.44
C VAL A 126 1.24 7.44 14.28
N LEU A 127 0.20 8.23 14.00
CA LEU A 127 0.30 9.68 13.87
C LEU A 127 0.78 10.29 15.19
N ASP A 128 0.19 9.90 16.33
CA ASP A 128 0.58 10.38 17.66
C ASP A 128 2.05 10.08 17.97
N ALA A 129 2.54 8.88 17.59
CA ALA A 129 3.93 8.51 17.75
C ALA A 129 4.89 9.34 16.88
N MET A 130 4.44 9.83 15.73
CA MET A 130 5.24 10.64 14.80
C MET A 130 5.38 12.10 15.24
N LEU A 131 4.35 12.69 15.84
CA LEU A 131 4.26 14.12 16.14
C LEU A 131 5.45 14.68 16.94
N PRO A 132 5.97 14.03 18.01
CA PRO A 132 7.13 14.53 18.74
C PRO A 132 8.37 14.71 17.88
N TYR A 133 8.55 13.85 16.85
CA TYR A 133 9.72 13.86 15.97
C TYR A 133 9.63 14.87 14.81
N LEU A 134 8.49 15.53 14.67
CA LEU A 134 8.31 16.65 13.75
C LEU A 134 8.64 18.02 14.41
N THR A 135 8.53 18.12 15.73
CA THR A 135 8.55 19.40 16.45
C THR A 135 9.62 19.50 17.54
N GLY A 136 9.63 18.54 18.48
CA GLY A 136 10.50 18.59 19.67
C GLY A 136 11.76 17.74 19.55
N ILE A 137 11.67 16.53 19.00
CA ILE A 137 12.73 15.52 18.89
C ILE A 137 13.15 15.38 17.42
N TYR A 138 13.53 16.46 16.79
CA TYR A 138 13.80 16.54 15.34
C TYR A 138 15.27 16.27 14.97
N GLY A 139 16.09 15.78 15.89
CA GLY A 139 17.52 15.60 15.69
C GLY A 139 17.88 14.63 14.55
N ASN A 140 19.04 14.84 13.93
CA ASN A 140 19.58 13.86 12.99
C ASN A 140 20.10 12.65 13.76
N PRO A 141 19.62 11.41 13.51
CA PRO A 141 20.03 10.22 14.24
C PRO A 141 21.52 9.86 14.07
N HIS A 142 22.22 10.49 13.12
CA HIS A 142 23.67 10.31 12.94
C HIS A 142 24.53 11.37 13.67
N SER A 143 23.90 12.35 14.33
CA SER A 143 24.62 13.33 15.16
C SER A 143 24.99 12.71 16.51
N ARG A 144 26.31 12.48 16.71
CA ARG A 144 26.81 11.74 17.89
C ARG A 144 27.23 12.59 19.07
N THR A 145 27.19 13.92 18.93
CA THR A 145 27.79 14.86 19.90
C THR A 145 26.81 15.55 20.83
N HIS A 146 25.50 15.34 20.66
CA HIS A 146 24.47 16.01 21.44
C HIS A 146 23.18 15.17 21.57
N SER A 147 22.36 15.48 22.57
CA SER A 147 21.15 14.74 22.93
C SER A 147 20.12 14.63 21.81
N TYR A 148 19.92 15.65 21.00
CA TYR A 148 19.00 15.60 19.85
C TYR A 148 19.28 14.42 18.91
N GLY A 149 20.57 14.16 18.62
CA GLY A 149 20.97 13.02 17.81
C GLY A 149 20.73 11.69 18.52
N TRP A 150 21.11 11.59 19.81
CA TRP A 150 20.96 10.37 20.60
C TRP A 150 19.51 9.95 20.79
N GLU A 151 18.61 10.90 21.04
CA GLU A 151 17.18 10.66 21.19
C GLU A 151 16.58 10.10 19.88
N SER A 152 16.93 10.71 18.74
CA SER A 152 16.51 10.25 17.43
C SER A 152 17.12 8.90 17.06
N GLU A 153 18.42 8.65 17.36
CA GLU A 153 19.08 7.36 17.14
C GLU A 153 18.36 6.24 17.92
N LYS A 154 18.08 6.50 19.22
CA LYS A 154 17.36 5.53 20.06
C LYS A 154 15.99 5.18 19.52
N ALA A 155 15.25 6.18 19.05
CA ALA A 155 13.92 5.98 18.46
C ALA A 155 13.97 5.21 17.15
N VAL A 156 14.95 5.50 16.31
CA VAL A 156 15.19 4.76 15.04
C VAL A 156 15.51 3.30 15.32
N GLU A 157 16.39 3.00 16.28
CA GLU A 157 16.72 1.62 16.63
C GLU A 157 15.52 0.88 17.26
N GLN A 158 14.72 1.55 18.08
CA GLN A 158 13.48 0.95 18.61
C GLN A 158 12.48 0.62 17.51
N ALA A 159 12.31 1.49 16.53
CA ALA A 159 11.46 1.24 15.36
C ALA A 159 11.97 0.05 14.55
N ARG A 160 13.30 -0.06 14.38
CA ARG A 160 13.96 -1.18 13.72
C ARG A 160 13.68 -2.51 14.43
N GLU A 161 13.68 -2.52 15.76
CA GLU A 161 13.33 -3.70 16.57
C GLU A 161 11.86 -4.13 16.38
N TYR A 162 10.92 -3.18 16.32
CA TYR A 162 9.51 -3.51 16.06
C TYR A 162 9.31 -4.16 14.70
N ILE A 163 9.96 -3.63 13.65
CA ILE A 163 9.90 -4.20 12.31
C ILE A 163 10.51 -5.62 12.30
N ALA A 164 11.69 -5.78 12.89
CA ALA A 164 12.38 -7.06 12.95
C ALA A 164 11.54 -8.12 13.68
N LYS A 165 10.96 -7.75 14.83
CA LYS A 165 10.11 -8.65 15.64
C LYS A 165 8.88 -9.14 14.86
N LEU A 166 8.26 -8.26 14.05
CA LEU A 166 7.06 -8.60 13.28
C LEU A 166 7.30 -9.70 12.25
N ILE A 167 8.52 -9.81 11.73
CA ILE A 167 8.90 -10.79 10.70
C ILE A 167 9.86 -11.88 11.20
N GLY A 168 10.16 -11.94 12.48
CA GLY A 168 11.08 -12.93 13.08
C GLY A 168 12.56 -12.73 12.74
N ALA A 169 12.98 -11.47 12.46
CA ALA A 169 14.35 -11.09 12.10
C ALA A 169 15.15 -10.51 13.27
N ASP A 170 16.48 -10.35 13.08
CA ASP A 170 17.34 -9.51 13.93
C ASP A 170 17.23 -8.05 13.45
N SER A 171 17.20 -7.08 14.37
CA SER A 171 17.14 -5.65 14.04
C SER A 171 18.28 -5.21 13.11
N LYS A 172 19.45 -5.83 13.22
CA LYS A 172 20.61 -5.58 12.34
C LYS A 172 20.41 -6.06 10.91
N GLU A 173 19.34 -6.75 10.60
CA GLU A 173 18.99 -7.23 9.25
C GLU A 173 17.99 -6.29 8.55
N ILE A 174 17.49 -5.27 9.25
CA ILE A 174 16.56 -4.29 8.70
C ILE A 174 17.32 -3.08 8.16
N ILE A 175 16.99 -2.66 6.95
CA ILE A 175 17.52 -1.46 6.26
C ILE A 175 16.34 -0.58 5.90
N PHE A 176 16.33 0.67 6.33
CA PHE A 176 15.28 1.62 5.94
C PHE A 176 15.45 2.09 4.51
N THR A 177 14.33 2.21 3.82
CA THR A 177 14.23 2.64 2.42
C THR A 177 13.06 3.63 2.27
N SER A 178 12.83 4.18 1.09
CA SER A 178 11.67 5.04 0.82
C SER A 178 10.35 4.27 0.60
N GLY A 179 10.41 2.94 0.48
CA GLY A 179 9.26 2.07 0.23
C GLY A 179 9.65 0.76 -0.42
N ALA A 180 8.65 -0.11 -0.68
CA ALA A 180 8.88 -1.42 -1.29
C ALA A 180 9.53 -1.33 -2.67
N THR A 181 9.24 -0.32 -3.47
CA THR A 181 9.87 -0.13 -4.80
C THR A 181 11.38 0.02 -4.69
N GLU A 182 11.88 0.84 -3.75
CA GLU A 182 13.32 0.95 -3.49
C GLU A 182 13.89 -0.36 -2.96
N SER A 183 13.19 -1.00 -2.01
CA SER A 183 13.61 -2.28 -1.42
C SER A 183 13.71 -3.40 -2.46
N ASN A 184 12.75 -3.50 -3.39
CA ASN A 184 12.77 -4.45 -4.49
C ASN A 184 13.94 -4.20 -5.45
N ASN A 185 14.17 -2.94 -5.85
CA ASN A 185 15.32 -2.57 -6.67
C ASN A 185 16.64 -2.90 -5.96
N MET A 186 16.75 -2.59 -4.66
CA MET A 186 17.95 -2.86 -3.86
C MET A 186 18.22 -4.37 -3.76
N SER A 187 17.18 -5.17 -3.51
CA SER A 187 17.30 -6.63 -3.42
C SER A 187 17.67 -7.26 -4.74
N ILE A 188 16.92 -6.97 -5.80
CA ILE A 188 17.07 -7.62 -7.10
C ILE A 188 18.34 -7.16 -7.81
N LYS A 189 18.48 -5.83 -8.02
CA LYS A 189 19.64 -5.27 -8.72
C LYS A 189 20.91 -5.41 -7.89
N GLY A 190 20.82 -5.18 -6.57
CA GLY A 190 21.97 -5.24 -5.67
C GLY A 190 22.58 -6.65 -5.61
N VAL A 191 21.76 -7.70 -5.45
CA VAL A 191 22.22 -9.10 -5.42
C VAL A 191 22.74 -9.51 -6.80
N ALA A 192 21.97 -9.23 -7.86
CA ALA A 192 22.38 -9.58 -9.23
C ALA A 192 23.74 -8.99 -9.59
N ARG A 193 23.95 -7.70 -9.39
CA ARG A 193 25.19 -7.01 -9.71
C ARG A 193 26.36 -7.50 -8.86
N PHE A 194 26.15 -7.72 -7.54
CA PHE A 194 27.20 -8.22 -6.66
C PHE A 194 27.71 -9.60 -7.09
N PHE A 195 26.79 -10.56 -7.28
CA PHE A 195 27.15 -11.94 -7.62
C PHE A 195 27.43 -12.13 -9.12
N GLY A 196 26.90 -11.28 -9.98
CA GLY A 196 27.12 -11.29 -11.43
C GLY A 196 28.49 -10.78 -11.88
N ARG A 197 29.23 -10.02 -11.02
CA ARG A 197 30.57 -9.49 -11.36
C ARG A 197 31.56 -10.55 -11.84
N SER A 198 31.48 -11.73 -11.28
CA SER A 198 32.37 -12.85 -11.68
C SER A 198 31.93 -13.56 -12.96
N GLY A 199 30.80 -13.18 -13.55
CA GLY A 199 30.19 -13.87 -14.68
C GLY A 199 29.55 -15.23 -14.37
N LYS A 200 29.67 -15.72 -13.12
CA LYS A 200 29.22 -17.06 -12.72
C LYS A 200 27.77 -17.14 -12.30
N LYS A 201 27.15 -16.00 -11.91
CA LYS A 201 25.79 -15.94 -11.38
C LYS A 201 25.04 -14.83 -12.11
N LYS A 202 24.49 -15.14 -13.29
CA LYS A 202 23.83 -14.19 -14.17
C LYS A 202 22.36 -14.51 -14.46
N HIS A 203 21.77 -15.43 -13.73
CA HIS A 203 20.39 -15.82 -13.92
C HIS A 203 19.52 -15.43 -12.71
N ILE A 204 18.32 -14.95 -12.99
CA ILE A 204 17.30 -14.56 -12.02
C ILE A 204 16.00 -15.25 -12.39
N ILE A 205 15.24 -15.70 -11.39
CA ILE A 205 13.90 -16.24 -11.57
C ILE A 205 12.91 -15.35 -10.86
N THR A 206 11.82 -14.99 -11.54
CA THR A 206 10.69 -14.24 -10.99
C THR A 206 9.39 -14.79 -11.58
N THR A 207 8.22 -14.24 -11.20
CA THR A 207 6.93 -14.66 -11.76
C THR A 207 6.37 -13.62 -12.74
N GLN A 208 5.45 -14.05 -13.61
CA GLN A 208 4.75 -13.14 -14.53
C GLN A 208 3.80 -12.18 -13.83
N THR A 209 3.40 -12.50 -12.60
CA THR A 209 2.37 -11.75 -11.83
C THR A 209 2.95 -10.84 -10.74
N GLU A 210 4.25 -10.59 -10.77
CA GLU A 210 4.92 -9.68 -9.83
C GLU A 210 4.44 -8.24 -9.97
N HIS A 211 4.63 -7.45 -8.92
CA HIS A 211 4.44 -6.00 -9.02
C HIS A 211 5.38 -5.40 -10.09
N LYS A 212 4.90 -4.38 -10.79
CA LYS A 212 5.63 -3.77 -11.92
C LYS A 212 7.07 -3.37 -11.56
N CYS A 213 7.32 -2.90 -10.33
CA CYS A 213 8.69 -2.54 -9.92
C CYS A 213 9.66 -3.73 -9.87
N VAL A 214 9.17 -4.96 -9.65
CA VAL A 214 9.98 -6.19 -9.74
C VAL A 214 10.23 -6.54 -11.20
N LEU A 215 9.18 -6.56 -12.03
CA LEU A 215 9.29 -6.85 -13.46
C LEU A 215 10.22 -5.86 -14.17
N ASP A 216 10.07 -4.56 -13.90
CA ASP A 216 10.93 -3.54 -14.51
C ASP A 216 12.37 -3.60 -14.00
N SER A 217 12.60 -3.99 -12.72
CA SER A 217 13.94 -4.25 -12.22
C SER A 217 14.61 -5.43 -12.93
N CYS A 218 13.84 -6.48 -13.22
CA CYS A 218 14.32 -7.64 -13.97
C CYS A 218 14.59 -7.29 -15.44
N ARG A 219 13.71 -6.55 -16.11
CA ARG A 219 13.94 -6.07 -17.49
C ARG A 219 15.21 -5.23 -17.60
N HIS A 220 15.38 -4.31 -16.66
CA HIS A 220 16.60 -3.49 -16.62
C HIS A 220 17.88 -4.34 -16.45
N LEU A 221 17.82 -5.45 -15.70
CA LEU A 221 18.95 -6.37 -15.60
C LEU A 221 19.16 -7.17 -16.87
N GLN A 222 18.12 -7.46 -17.66
CA GLN A 222 18.29 -8.07 -19.00
C GLN A 222 19.07 -7.13 -19.92
N ASP A 223 18.81 -5.82 -19.87
CA ASP A 223 19.60 -4.82 -20.61
C ASP A 223 21.08 -4.79 -20.15
N GLU A 224 21.36 -5.14 -18.89
CA GLU A 224 22.71 -5.31 -18.34
C GLU A 224 23.35 -6.68 -18.67
N GLY A 225 22.67 -7.54 -19.42
CA GLY A 225 23.15 -8.86 -19.85
C GLY A 225 22.94 -9.96 -18.82
N PHE A 226 21.97 -9.83 -17.93
CA PHE A 226 21.47 -10.93 -17.09
C PHE A 226 20.38 -11.69 -17.82
N ASP A 227 20.29 -12.98 -17.52
CA ASP A 227 19.21 -13.84 -18.00
C ASP A 227 18.09 -13.90 -16.96
N VAL A 228 16.83 -13.77 -17.39
CA VAL A 228 15.66 -13.74 -16.50
C VAL A 228 14.62 -14.76 -16.96
N THR A 229 14.25 -15.66 -16.06
CA THR A 229 13.11 -16.55 -16.26
C THR A 229 11.87 -15.98 -15.55
N TYR A 230 10.82 -15.70 -16.32
CA TYR A 230 9.51 -15.32 -15.82
C TYR A 230 8.62 -16.55 -15.74
N LEU A 231 8.50 -17.13 -14.55
CA LEU A 231 7.66 -18.32 -14.33
C LEU A 231 6.18 -18.01 -14.58
N PRO A 232 5.47 -18.87 -15.31
CA PRO A 232 4.02 -18.79 -15.38
C PRO A 232 3.41 -19.11 -14.02
N VAL A 233 2.17 -18.69 -13.83
CA VAL A 233 1.33 -19.12 -12.72
C VAL A 233 0.20 -20.00 -13.23
N GLN A 234 -0.37 -20.81 -12.34
CA GLN A 234 -1.56 -21.59 -12.64
C GLN A 234 -2.80 -20.67 -12.72
N SER A 235 -3.92 -21.16 -13.24
CA SER A 235 -5.17 -20.40 -13.36
C SER A 235 -5.69 -19.85 -12.02
N ASN A 236 -5.31 -20.47 -10.91
CA ASN A 236 -5.59 -19.95 -9.56
C ASN A 236 -4.55 -18.94 -9.04
N GLY A 237 -3.54 -18.60 -9.83
CA GLY A 237 -2.50 -17.63 -9.48
C GLY A 237 -1.34 -18.18 -8.63
N LEU A 238 -1.33 -19.46 -8.28
CA LEU A 238 -0.22 -20.09 -7.57
C LEU A 238 0.88 -20.49 -8.55
N ILE A 239 2.14 -20.45 -8.08
CA ILE A 239 3.25 -21.03 -8.85
C ILE A 239 3.22 -22.55 -8.80
N ASN A 240 3.79 -23.19 -9.83
CA ASN A 240 4.08 -24.61 -9.82
C ASN A 240 5.52 -24.84 -9.29
N LEU A 241 5.65 -25.48 -8.13
CA LEU A 241 6.96 -25.75 -7.51
C LEU A 241 7.87 -26.64 -8.37
N LYS A 242 7.32 -27.54 -9.19
CA LYS A 242 8.10 -28.37 -10.11
C LYS A 242 8.71 -27.55 -11.24
N GLU A 243 7.95 -26.55 -11.74
CA GLU A 243 8.45 -25.62 -12.75
C GLU A 243 9.53 -24.70 -12.17
N LEU A 244 9.35 -24.21 -10.93
CA LEU A 244 10.39 -23.48 -10.23
C LEU A 244 11.65 -24.33 -10.07
N GLU A 245 11.53 -25.59 -9.67
CA GLU A 245 12.68 -26.49 -9.51
C GLU A 245 13.40 -26.72 -10.84
N ALA A 246 12.66 -26.94 -11.92
CA ALA A 246 13.22 -27.14 -13.27
C ALA A 246 13.92 -25.87 -13.81
N ALA A 247 13.45 -24.68 -13.43
CA ALA A 247 14.04 -23.41 -13.84
C ALA A 247 15.34 -23.06 -13.09
N LEU A 248 15.60 -23.69 -11.93
CA LEU A 248 16.79 -23.44 -11.14
C LEU A 248 18.05 -23.99 -11.84
N ARG A 249 19.00 -23.12 -12.10
CA ARG A 249 20.28 -23.42 -12.80
C ARG A 249 21.48 -23.19 -11.88
N PRO A 250 22.66 -23.75 -12.21
CA PRO A 250 23.88 -23.49 -11.43
C PRO A 250 24.27 -22.02 -11.37
N ASP A 251 23.93 -21.23 -12.38
CA ASP A 251 24.20 -19.79 -12.45
C ASP A 251 23.04 -18.92 -11.92
N THR A 252 21.98 -19.50 -11.37
CA THR A 252 20.91 -18.75 -10.71
C THR A 252 21.44 -18.03 -9.47
N ALA A 253 21.31 -16.71 -9.43
CA ALA A 253 21.71 -15.86 -8.32
C ALA A 253 20.56 -15.66 -7.31
N LEU A 254 19.35 -15.45 -7.81
CA LEU A 254 18.19 -15.01 -7.03
C LEU A 254 16.91 -15.60 -7.60
N VAL A 255 16.01 -16.00 -6.69
CA VAL A 255 14.59 -16.21 -6.94
C VAL A 255 13.84 -15.07 -6.27
N SER A 256 12.98 -14.36 -6.99
CA SER A 256 12.16 -13.25 -6.48
C SER A 256 10.70 -13.54 -6.76
N ILE A 257 9.94 -13.87 -5.72
CA ILE A 257 8.52 -14.23 -5.82
C ILE A 257 7.76 -13.50 -4.69
N MET A 258 6.72 -12.75 -5.04
CA MET A 258 5.93 -11.98 -4.07
C MET A 258 5.15 -12.91 -3.13
N ALA A 259 5.00 -12.48 -1.88
CA ALA A 259 4.30 -13.28 -0.87
C ALA A 259 2.78 -13.28 -1.07
N VAL A 260 2.21 -12.10 -1.31
CA VAL A 260 0.76 -11.88 -1.55
C VAL A 260 0.59 -11.00 -2.76
N ASN A 261 -0.15 -11.47 -3.75
CA ASN A 261 -0.42 -10.69 -4.94
C ASN A 261 -1.32 -9.48 -4.64
N ASN A 262 -0.94 -8.31 -5.13
CA ASN A 262 -1.61 -7.04 -4.85
C ASN A 262 -2.92 -6.83 -5.62
N GLU A 263 -3.20 -7.68 -6.61
CA GLU A 263 -4.38 -7.59 -7.46
C GLU A 263 -5.42 -8.66 -7.13
N ILE A 264 -5.00 -9.92 -7.04
CA ILE A 264 -5.87 -11.07 -6.82
C ILE A 264 -5.82 -11.63 -5.39
N GLY A 265 -4.92 -11.12 -4.55
CA GLY A 265 -4.80 -11.51 -3.14
C GLY A 265 -4.17 -12.88 -2.89
N VAL A 266 -3.76 -13.63 -3.91
CA VAL A 266 -3.22 -14.99 -3.76
C VAL A 266 -1.95 -15.00 -2.92
N VAL A 267 -1.88 -15.93 -1.96
CA VAL A 267 -0.73 -16.15 -1.06
C VAL A 267 0.10 -17.31 -1.59
N GLN A 268 1.35 -17.05 -1.95
CA GLN A 268 2.27 -18.06 -2.46
C GLN A 268 2.78 -19.01 -1.36
N PRO A 269 3.18 -20.24 -1.70
CA PRO A 269 3.69 -21.24 -0.75
C PRO A 269 5.13 -20.92 -0.33
N MET A 270 5.29 -19.90 0.55
CA MET A 270 6.58 -19.29 0.89
C MET A 270 7.56 -20.26 1.54
N GLU A 271 7.10 -21.16 2.41
CA GLU A 271 7.96 -22.13 3.10
C GLU A 271 8.56 -23.14 2.12
N GLU A 272 7.74 -23.64 1.19
CA GLU A 272 8.14 -24.60 0.17
C GLU A 272 9.12 -23.95 -0.82
N ILE A 273 8.85 -22.72 -1.26
CA ILE A 273 9.76 -21.95 -2.14
C ILE A 273 11.11 -21.75 -1.44
N GLY A 274 11.09 -21.25 -0.21
CA GLY A 274 12.32 -20.99 0.54
C GLY A 274 13.11 -22.26 0.84
N LYS A 275 12.43 -23.35 1.17
CA LYS A 275 13.07 -24.67 1.36
C LYS A 275 13.76 -25.15 0.07
N LEU A 276 13.08 -24.99 -1.07
CA LEU A 276 13.63 -25.35 -2.36
C LEU A 276 14.87 -24.49 -2.71
N CYS A 277 14.75 -23.17 -2.60
CA CYS A 277 15.86 -22.24 -2.86
C CYS A 277 17.07 -22.54 -1.96
N ARG A 278 16.82 -22.79 -0.66
CA ARG A 278 17.86 -23.14 0.31
C ARG A 278 18.58 -24.43 -0.05
N SER A 279 17.86 -25.47 -0.50
CA SER A 279 18.43 -26.75 -0.93
C SER A 279 19.37 -26.62 -2.13
N LYS A 280 19.07 -25.68 -3.05
CA LYS A 280 19.85 -25.39 -4.25
C LYS A 280 20.90 -24.28 -4.04
N LYS A 281 21.02 -23.72 -2.82
CA LYS A 281 21.94 -22.62 -2.46
C LYS A 281 21.73 -21.37 -3.31
N VAL A 282 20.47 -21.05 -3.61
CA VAL A 282 20.02 -19.85 -4.31
C VAL A 282 19.37 -18.92 -3.30
N PHE A 283 19.60 -17.62 -3.38
CA PHE A 283 18.93 -16.64 -2.51
C PHE A 283 17.47 -16.47 -2.87
N PHE A 284 16.66 -16.30 -1.84
CA PHE A 284 15.21 -16.08 -1.97
C PHE A 284 14.83 -14.69 -1.49
N HIS A 285 14.31 -13.88 -2.41
CA HIS A 285 13.70 -12.58 -2.17
C HIS A 285 12.19 -12.66 -2.31
N THR A 286 11.47 -11.92 -1.48
CA THR A 286 10.04 -11.75 -1.62
C THR A 286 9.62 -10.28 -1.49
N ASP A 287 8.79 -9.81 -2.41
CA ASP A 287 7.98 -8.61 -2.18
C ASP A 287 6.87 -8.96 -1.20
N ALA A 288 6.98 -8.45 0.03
CA ALA A 288 6.02 -8.69 1.09
C ALA A 288 5.17 -7.44 1.43
N ALA A 289 5.10 -6.46 0.52
CA ALA A 289 4.35 -5.22 0.73
C ALA A 289 2.86 -5.47 1.04
N GLN A 290 2.27 -6.52 0.50
CA GLN A 290 0.88 -6.90 0.80
C GLN A 290 0.74 -7.95 1.90
N ALA A 291 1.86 -8.47 2.44
CA ALA A 291 1.89 -9.59 3.38
C ALA A 291 2.22 -9.18 4.82
N VAL A 292 3.27 -8.35 5.01
CA VAL A 292 3.73 -7.91 6.34
C VAL A 292 2.61 -7.22 7.08
N GLY A 293 2.39 -7.63 8.34
CA GLY A 293 1.35 -7.07 9.21
C GLY A 293 -0.09 -7.44 8.84
N LYS A 294 -0.28 -8.29 7.81
CA LYS A 294 -1.59 -8.78 7.36
C LYS A 294 -1.72 -10.29 7.50
N ILE A 295 -0.64 -11.02 7.28
CA ILE A 295 -0.53 -12.46 7.49
C ILE A 295 0.72 -12.77 8.31
N PRO A 296 0.76 -13.89 9.06
CA PRO A 296 1.96 -14.31 9.77
C PRO A 296 3.13 -14.55 8.82
N LEU A 297 4.28 -13.93 9.09
CA LEU A 297 5.53 -14.13 8.37
C LEU A 297 6.66 -14.40 9.36
N ASP A 298 7.50 -15.39 9.04
CA ASP A 298 8.74 -15.67 9.78
C ASP A 298 9.85 -15.96 8.75
N VAL A 299 10.77 -15.01 8.61
CA VAL A 299 11.85 -15.11 7.61
C VAL A 299 12.76 -16.31 7.83
N ASN A 300 12.84 -16.85 9.06
CA ASN A 300 13.66 -18.00 9.37
C ASN A 300 12.96 -19.31 9.00
N LYS A 301 11.69 -19.48 9.36
CA LYS A 301 10.89 -20.65 8.98
C LYS A 301 10.73 -20.75 7.47
N MET A 302 10.48 -19.61 6.82
CA MET A 302 10.29 -19.53 5.37
C MET A 302 11.59 -19.46 4.58
N ASN A 303 12.76 -19.50 5.23
CA ASN A 303 14.07 -19.39 4.59
C ASN A 303 14.23 -18.21 3.64
N ILE A 304 13.60 -17.08 3.94
CA ILE A 304 13.67 -15.85 3.15
C ILE A 304 15.03 -15.19 3.40
N ASP A 305 15.73 -14.77 2.37
CA ASP A 305 17.02 -14.11 2.45
C ASP A 305 16.94 -12.60 2.29
N LEU A 306 15.95 -12.11 1.54
CA LEU A 306 15.62 -10.69 1.39
C LEU A 306 14.09 -10.53 1.37
N LEU A 307 13.60 -9.44 1.97
CA LEU A 307 12.16 -9.16 2.02
C LEU A 307 11.92 -7.66 1.95
N SER A 308 11.01 -7.25 1.09
CA SER A 308 10.63 -5.84 0.87
C SER A 308 9.34 -5.49 1.59
N ILE A 309 9.34 -4.37 2.32
CA ILE A 309 8.22 -3.89 3.13
C ILE A 309 7.87 -2.45 2.76
N SER A 310 6.57 -2.12 2.79
CA SER A 310 6.06 -0.77 2.63
C SER A 310 5.20 -0.36 3.82
N SER A 311 5.49 0.78 4.42
CA SER A 311 4.79 1.27 5.62
C SER A 311 3.32 1.60 5.34
N HIS A 312 3.04 2.28 4.22
CA HIS A 312 1.69 2.75 3.90
C HIS A 312 0.67 1.66 3.53
N LYS A 313 1.08 0.41 3.50
CA LYS A 313 0.19 -0.76 3.30
C LYS A 313 -0.29 -1.36 4.62
N ILE A 314 0.29 -0.92 5.75
CA ILE A 314 -0.01 -1.38 7.11
C ILE A 314 -0.36 -0.22 8.05
N TYR A 315 -1.04 0.79 7.53
CA TYR A 315 -1.51 1.96 8.28
C TYR A 315 -0.39 2.85 8.82
N GLY A 316 0.82 2.75 8.25
CA GLY A 316 1.95 3.62 8.53
C GLY A 316 2.05 4.79 7.55
N PRO A 317 3.03 5.68 7.76
CA PRO A 317 3.25 6.84 6.90
C PRO A 317 3.69 6.42 5.49
N LYS A 318 3.36 7.25 4.51
CA LYS A 318 3.85 7.16 3.13
C LYS A 318 5.31 7.65 3.07
N GLY A 319 6.05 7.20 2.07
CA GLY A 319 7.44 7.65 1.86
C GLY A 319 8.49 6.89 2.66
N ILE A 320 8.13 5.79 3.32
CA ILE A 320 9.07 4.92 4.02
C ILE A 320 8.72 3.45 3.85
N GLY A 321 9.76 2.63 3.84
CA GLY A 321 9.71 1.17 3.86
C GLY A 321 10.97 0.59 4.46
N ALA A 322 11.12 -0.71 4.35
CA ALA A 322 12.33 -1.40 4.79
C ALA A 322 12.65 -2.58 3.86
N CYS A 323 13.92 -2.91 3.81
CA CYS A 323 14.44 -4.14 3.25
C CYS A 323 15.04 -4.99 4.36
N TYR A 324 14.56 -6.21 4.52
CA TYR A 324 15.24 -7.23 5.30
C TYR A 324 16.36 -7.84 4.45
N VAL A 325 17.56 -7.93 5.01
CA VAL A 325 18.75 -8.52 4.38
C VAL A 325 19.39 -9.48 5.35
N ARG A 326 19.28 -10.79 5.09
CA ARG A 326 19.76 -11.84 5.97
C ARG A 326 21.28 -11.76 6.21
N ARG A 327 21.70 -11.87 7.47
CA ARG A 327 23.11 -11.84 7.86
C ARG A 327 23.75 -13.24 7.95
N ARG A 328 22.95 -14.29 8.17
CA ARG A 328 23.46 -15.68 8.31
C ARG A 328 22.49 -16.67 7.64
N PRO A 329 22.85 -17.29 6.49
CA PRO A 329 24.04 -17.03 5.67
C PRO A 329 24.02 -15.60 5.13
N ARG A 330 25.22 -15.00 4.98
CA ARG A 330 25.31 -13.59 4.62
C ARG A 330 24.91 -13.35 3.16
N VAL A 331 23.87 -12.60 2.96
CA VAL A 331 23.56 -11.99 1.66
C VAL A 331 24.44 -10.76 1.45
N ARG A 332 25.03 -10.66 0.27
CA ARG A 332 25.77 -9.47 -0.17
C ARG A 332 25.04 -8.84 -1.35
N LEU A 333 25.00 -7.53 -1.35
CA LEU A 333 24.38 -6.76 -2.43
C LEU A 333 25.17 -5.46 -2.64
N ASP A 334 25.10 -4.94 -3.85
CA ASP A 334 25.62 -3.62 -4.18
C ASP A 334 24.59 -2.55 -3.80
N PRO A 335 25.01 -1.47 -3.15
CA PRO A 335 24.12 -0.36 -2.87
C PRO A 335 23.65 0.31 -4.17
N ILE A 336 22.38 0.66 -4.24
CA ILE A 336 21.84 1.42 -5.37
C ILE A 336 21.89 2.94 -5.13
N ILE A 337 22.01 3.37 -3.88
CA ILE A 337 22.14 4.77 -3.47
C ILE A 337 23.44 4.92 -2.70
N SER A 338 24.39 5.64 -3.28
CA SER A 338 25.69 5.96 -2.69
C SER A 338 25.65 7.29 -1.94
N GLY A 339 26.51 7.47 -0.92
CA GLY A 339 26.59 8.71 -0.13
C GLY A 339 27.29 8.53 1.21
N GLY A 340 26.75 9.07 2.28
CA GLY A 340 27.35 9.13 3.62
C GLY A 340 27.46 7.82 4.40
N GLY A 341 27.14 6.69 3.79
CA GLY A 341 27.32 5.36 4.42
C GLY A 341 26.28 4.99 5.48
N GLN A 342 25.14 5.70 5.54
CA GLN A 342 24.03 5.34 6.42
C GLN A 342 23.54 3.93 6.10
N GLU A 343 22.74 3.37 6.98
CA GLU A 343 22.21 2.01 6.85
C GLU A 343 23.31 0.98 6.51
N ARG A 344 24.43 1.09 7.22
CA ARG A 344 25.59 0.18 7.07
C ARG A 344 26.20 0.17 5.66
N GLY A 345 26.08 1.30 4.95
CA GLY A 345 26.58 1.46 3.58
C GLY A 345 25.69 0.82 2.51
N LEU A 346 24.56 0.23 2.88
CA LEU A 346 23.64 -0.39 1.93
C LEU A 346 22.63 0.61 1.34
N ARG A 347 22.34 1.67 2.09
CA ARG A 347 21.44 2.73 1.65
C ARG A 347 21.84 4.05 2.30
N SER A 348 22.44 4.93 1.54
CA SER A 348 22.86 6.24 2.02
C SER A 348 21.72 7.26 2.02
N GLY A 349 21.84 8.27 2.86
CA GLY A 349 20.87 9.36 3.04
C GLY A 349 20.36 9.43 4.48
N THR A 350 20.22 10.65 4.99
CA THR A 350 19.73 10.90 6.34
C THR A 350 18.34 10.28 6.50
N LEU A 351 18.16 9.50 7.56
CA LEU A 351 16.84 8.95 7.91
C LEU A 351 15.92 10.07 8.42
N ALA A 352 14.65 9.96 8.14
CA ALA A 352 13.60 10.83 8.65
C ALA A 352 13.00 10.24 9.93
N PRO A 353 13.36 10.70 11.14
CA PRO A 353 12.98 10.04 12.39
C PRO A 353 11.47 9.86 12.55
N HIS A 354 10.69 10.88 12.18
CA HIS A 354 9.22 10.82 12.26
C HIS A 354 8.62 9.72 11.37
N LEU A 355 9.15 9.50 10.16
CA LEU A 355 8.69 8.43 9.27
C LEU A 355 9.11 7.05 9.81
N VAL A 356 10.36 6.95 10.28
CA VAL A 356 10.91 5.71 10.84
C VAL A 356 10.13 5.29 12.07
N VAL A 357 9.88 6.21 13.00
CA VAL A 357 9.09 5.95 14.22
C VAL A 357 7.65 5.56 13.87
N GLY A 358 7.02 6.31 12.94
CA GLY A 358 5.68 5.96 12.46
C GLY A 358 5.61 4.57 11.84
N PHE A 359 6.62 4.18 11.06
CA PHE A 359 6.67 2.83 10.50
C PHE A 359 6.89 1.76 11.58
N GLY A 360 7.79 1.99 12.53
CA GLY A 360 8.00 1.10 13.68
C GLY A 360 6.71 0.92 14.48
N GLU A 361 6.00 2.01 14.77
CA GLU A 361 4.74 1.97 15.50
C GLU A 361 3.65 1.23 14.71
N ALA A 362 3.56 1.44 13.37
CA ALA A 362 2.65 0.68 12.52
C ALA A 362 2.92 -0.83 12.59
N CYS A 363 4.19 -1.24 12.63
CA CYS A 363 4.57 -2.64 12.82
C CYS A 363 4.22 -3.17 14.22
N ARG A 364 4.41 -2.35 15.27
CA ARG A 364 4.02 -2.71 16.65
C ARG A 364 2.52 -2.92 16.77
N VAL A 365 1.74 -2.00 16.21
CA VAL A 365 0.28 -2.09 16.16
C VAL A 365 -0.17 -3.31 15.36
N ALA A 366 0.44 -3.54 14.20
CA ALA A 366 0.14 -4.72 13.38
C ALA A 366 0.42 -6.04 14.13
N ALA A 367 1.55 -6.12 14.86
CA ALA A 367 1.85 -7.31 15.67
C ALA A 367 0.82 -7.56 16.78
N GLN A 368 0.23 -6.50 17.32
CA GLN A 368 -0.78 -6.57 18.37
C GLN A 368 -2.17 -6.93 17.82
N ASP A 369 -2.56 -6.32 16.68
CA ASP A 369 -3.93 -6.33 16.20
C ASP A 369 -4.15 -7.34 15.04
N MET A 370 -3.10 -7.94 14.47
CA MET A 370 -3.18 -8.77 13.25
C MET A 370 -4.20 -9.91 13.35
N GLU A 371 -4.30 -10.59 14.49
CA GLU A 371 -5.26 -11.68 14.66
C GLU A 371 -6.71 -11.17 14.65
N TYR A 372 -6.94 -10.05 15.34
CA TYR A 372 -8.24 -9.40 15.35
C TYR A 372 -8.62 -8.88 13.95
N ASP A 373 -7.71 -8.14 13.32
CA ASP A 373 -7.90 -7.61 11.96
C ASP A 373 -8.18 -8.74 10.96
N SER A 374 -7.44 -9.83 11.04
CA SER A 374 -7.62 -10.99 10.16
C SER A 374 -9.03 -11.58 10.28
N LYS A 375 -9.51 -11.82 11.51
CA LYS A 375 -10.86 -12.34 11.75
C LYS A 375 -11.95 -11.36 11.26
N TYR A 376 -11.76 -10.09 11.56
CA TYR A 376 -12.70 -9.04 11.19
C TYR A 376 -12.78 -8.86 9.66
N ILE A 377 -11.64 -8.72 9.01
CA ILE A 377 -11.55 -8.56 7.55
C ILE A 377 -12.07 -9.81 6.84
N THR A 378 -11.79 -11.02 7.35
CA THR A 378 -12.32 -12.27 6.79
C THR A 378 -13.85 -12.30 6.80
N ARG A 379 -14.47 -11.84 7.88
CA ARG A 379 -15.94 -11.76 7.98
C ARG A 379 -16.50 -10.78 6.95
N LEU A 380 -15.93 -9.60 6.82
CA LEU A 380 -16.34 -8.60 5.83
C LEU A 380 -16.13 -9.09 4.39
N SER A 381 -14.97 -9.68 4.14
CA SER A 381 -14.62 -10.25 2.83
C SER A 381 -15.59 -11.36 2.41
N LYS A 382 -15.90 -12.27 3.33
CA LYS A 382 -16.86 -13.35 3.06
C LYS A 382 -18.24 -12.78 2.73
N ARG A 383 -18.72 -11.80 3.51
CA ARG A 383 -20.00 -11.12 3.26
C ARG A 383 -20.03 -10.48 1.87
N LEU A 384 -18.96 -9.77 1.49
CA LEU A 384 -18.85 -9.16 0.17
C LEU A 384 -18.77 -10.20 -0.93
N SER A 385 -17.90 -11.20 -0.80
CA SER A 385 -17.71 -12.23 -1.83
C SER A 385 -18.96 -13.07 -2.05
N ASP A 386 -19.61 -13.52 -0.97
CA ASP A 386 -20.84 -14.31 -1.06
C ASP A 386 -21.94 -13.52 -1.81
N GLY A 387 -22.09 -12.23 -1.50
CA GLY A 387 -23.07 -11.38 -2.16
C GLY A 387 -22.75 -11.05 -3.62
N LEU A 388 -21.48 -10.85 -3.96
CA LEU A 388 -21.06 -10.61 -5.35
C LEU A 388 -21.16 -11.89 -6.20
N LEU A 389 -20.73 -13.03 -5.67
CA LEU A 389 -20.72 -14.31 -6.39
C LEU A 389 -22.12 -14.96 -6.49
N ALA A 390 -23.10 -14.44 -5.74
CA ALA A 390 -24.51 -14.82 -5.95
C ALA A 390 -25.13 -14.24 -7.24
N MET A 391 -24.48 -13.26 -7.85
CA MET A 391 -24.89 -12.73 -9.15
C MET A 391 -24.44 -13.68 -10.27
N GLU A 392 -25.32 -13.93 -11.22
CA GLU A 392 -25.00 -14.72 -12.41
C GLU A 392 -23.82 -14.12 -13.19
N HIS A 393 -23.06 -14.95 -13.86
CA HIS A 393 -21.92 -14.54 -14.70
C HIS A 393 -20.90 -13.64 -13.98
N THR A 394 -20.64 -13.98 -12.71
CA THR A 394 -19.66 -13.31 -11.86
C THR A 394 -18.65 -14.34 -11.36
N SER A 395 -17.37 -14.05 -11.44
CA SER A 395 -16.31 -14.99 -11.07
C SER A 395 -15.23 -14.34 -10.19
N LEU A 396 -14.75 -15.11 -9.21
CA LEU A 396 -13.64 -14.72 -8.35
C LEU A 396 -12.32 -15.00 -9.05
N ASN A 397 -11.42 -14.02 -9.08
CA ASN A 397 -10.08 -14.16 -9.63
C ASN A 397 -9.08 -14.61 -8.56
N GLY A 398 -8.26 -15.62 -8.89
CA GLY A 398 -7.27 -16.22 -8.00
C GLY A 398 -7.80 -17.36 -7.15
N ASP A 399 -6.92 -17.95 -6.33
CA ASP A 399 -7.24 -19.10 -5.48
C ASP A 399 -8.26 -18.70 -4.39
N PRO A 400 -9.35 -19.46 -4.22
CA PRO A 400 -10.39 -19.15 -3.23
C PRO A 400 -9.92 -19.34 -1.78
N ASP A 401 -9.00 -20.29 -1.53
CA ASP A 401 -8.56 -20.69 -0.20
C ASP A 401 -7.23 -20.05 0.20
N ARG A 402 -6.25 -20.06 -0.72
CA ARG A 402 -4.92 -19.51 -0.49
C ARG A 402 -4.86 -18.03 -0.84
N ARG A 403 -5.56 -17.21 -0.06
CA ARG A 403 -5.62 -15.77 -0.30
C ARG A 403 -5.62 -14.94 0.98
N TYR A 404 -5.14 -13.70 0.85
CA TYR A 404 -5.37 -12.67 1.84
C TYR A 404 -6.82 -12.17 1.71
N PRO A 405 -7.65 -12.32 2.74
CA PRO A 405 -9.09 -12.03 2.62
C PRO A 405 -9.40 -10.56 2.32
N GLY A 406 -8.56 -9.63 2.75
CA GLY A 406 -8.76 -8.20 2.50
C GLY A 406 -8.60 -7.77 1.03
N CYS A 407 -8.29 -8.70 0.13
CA CYS A 407 -8.19 -8.43 -1.31
C CYS A 407 -9.14 -9.36 -2.07
N VAL A 408 -10.25 -8.81 -2.54
CA VAL A 408 -11.27 -9.52 -3.34
C VAL A 408 -11.23 -8.96 -4.75
N ASN A 409 -10.96 -9.81 -5.74
CA ASN A 409 -10.95 -9.43 -7.15
C ASN A 409 -12.01 -10.27 -7.88
N VAL A 410 -12.95 -9.58 -8.54
CA VAL A 410 -14.12 -10.21 -9.17
C VAL A 410 -14.29 -9.67 -10.57
N SER A 411 -14.53 -10.56 -11.53
CA SER A 411 -14.90 -10.23 -12.90
C SER A 411 -16.42 -10.32 -13.08
N PHE A 412 -16.99 -9.34 -13.78
CA PHE A 412 -18.41 -9.24 -14.09
C PHE A 412 -18.60 -9.39 -15.59
N ALA A 413 -18.94 -10.57 -16.08
CA ALA A 413 -19.14 -10.79 -17.51
C ALA A 413 -20.23 -9.86 -18.07
N TYR A 414 -20.04 -9.46 -19.33
CA TYR A 414 -20.96 -8.59 -20.10
C TYR A 414 -21.07 -7.16 -19.56
N VAL A 415 -20.07 -6.72 -18.78
CA VAL A 415 -19.97 -5.35 -18.25
C VAL A 415 -18.59 -4.80 -18.62
N GLU A 416 -18.55 -3.59 -19.13
CA GLU A 416 -17.30 -2.89 -19.35
C GLU A 416 -16.81 -2.28 -18.03
N GLY A 417 -15.58 -2.61 -17.60
CA GLY A 417 -15.08 -2.32 -16.26
C GLY A 417 -14.87 -0.84 -15.96
N GLU A 418 -14.46 -0.02 -16.95
CA GLU A 418 -14.33 1.42 -16.76
C GLU A 418 -15.69 2.09 -16.56
N SER A 419 -16.69 1.67 -17.32
CA SER A 419 -18.08 2.11 -17.15
C SER A 419 -18.62 1.74 -15.77
N LEU A 420 -18.30 0.54 -15.28
CA LEU A 420 -18.70 0.13 -13.94
C LEU A 420 -18.00 0.98 -12.86
N LEU A 421 -16.69 1.25 -12.99
CA LEU A 421 -15.96 2.12 -12.06
C LEU A 421 -16.52 3.55 -12.07
N MET A 422 -16.84 4.08 -13.25
CA MET A 422 -17.46 5.41 -13.38
C MET A 422 -18.87 5.46 -12.78
N ALA A 423 -19.63 4.38 -12.88
CA ALA A 423 -20.95 4.26 -12.28
C ALA A 423 -20.91 4.14 -10.75
N LEU A 424 -19.78 3.66 -10.20
CA LEU A 424 -19.53 3.47 -8.75
C LEU A 424 -18.71 4.62 -8.15
N LYS A 425 -18.83 5.85 -8.63
CA LYS A 425 -18.07 7.04 -8.19
C LYS A 425 -18.13 7.31 -6.68
N ASP A 426 -19.14 6.81 -5.99
CA ASP A 426 -19.32 6.95 -4.55
C ASP A 426 -18.51 5.90 -3.76
N ILE A 427 -17.79 5.03 -4.45
CA ILE A 427 -16.94 3.98 -3.88
C ILE A 427 -15.56 4.08 -4.52
N ALA A 428 -14.53 4.28 -3.71
CA ALA A 428 -13.15 4.29 -4.16
C ALA A 428 -12.67 2.85 -4.38
N LEU A 429 -12.58 2.45 -5.63
CA LEU A 429 -12.20 1.11 -6.10
C LEU A 429 -11.05 1.21 -7.10
N SER A 430 -10.46 0.09 -7.42
CA SER A 430 -9.43 -0.04 -8.46
C SER A 430 -9.79 -1.15 -9.43
N SER A 431 -9.62 -0.91 -10.73
CA SER A 431 -9.37 -2.02 -11.65
C SER A 431 -7.98 -2.60 -11.36
N GLY A 432 -7.77 -3.89 -11.59
CA GLY A 432 -6.47 -4.52 -11.35
C GLY A 432 -5.29 -3.81 -12.01
N SER A 433 -5.52 -3.10 -13.10
CA SER A 433 -4.54 -2.31 -13.86
C SER A 433 -4.26 -0.90 -13.30
N ALA A 434 -4.71 -0.54 -12.09
CA ALA A 434 -4.55 0.82 -11.54
C ALA A 434 -3.10 1.35 -11.52
N CYS A 435 -2.09 0.48 -11.56
CA CYS A 435 -0.69 0.90 -11.74
C CYS A 435 -0.35 1.27 -13.20
N THR A 436 -1.25 1.01 -14.15
CA THR A 436 -1.13 1.31 -15.58
C THR A 436 -2.28 2.18 -16.08
N SER A 437 -2.88 2.97 -15.21
CA SER A 437 -4.07 3.82 -15.45
C SER A 437 -3.97 4.78 -16.66
N ALA A 438 -2.90 4.71 -17.41
CA ALA A 438 -2.72 5.39 -18.69
C ALA A 438 -2.75 4.45 -19.92
N SER A 439 -2.90 3.13 -19.74
CA SER A 439 -2.98 2.17 -20.85
C SER A 439 -4.34 1.47 -20.83
N LEU A 440 -4.99 1.43 -21.98
CA LEU A 440 -6.23 0.67 -22.26
C LEU A 440 -5.99 -0.86 -22.25
N GLU A 441 -4.80 -1.30 -21.83
CA GLU A 441 -4.45 -2.74 -21.82
C GLU A 441 -5.06 -3.45 -20.61
N PRO A 442 -5.64 -4.65 -20.81
CA PRO A 442 -6.14 -5.48 -19.74
C PRO A 442 -5.01 -5.90 -18.77
N SER A 443 -5.38 -6.24 -17.54
CA SER A 443 -4.43 -6.64 -16.51
C SER A 443 -3.53 -7.80 -16.98
N TYR A 444 -2.21 -7.57 -16.95
CA TYR A 444 -1.23 -8.64 -17.23
C TYR A 444 -1.30 -9.77 -16.21
N VAL A 445 -1.75 -9.50 -14.97
CA VAL A 445 -1.94 -10.52 -13.93
C VAL A 445 -3.08 -11.45 -14.33
N LEU A 446 -4.23 -10.92 -14.69
CA LEU A 446 -5.40 -11.71 -15.09
C LEU A 446 -5.15 -12.47 -16.40
N ARG A 447 -4.45 -11.86 -17.36
CA ARG A 447 -3.97 -12.57 -18.56
C ARG A 447 -3.06 -13.75 -18.21
N ALA A 448 -2.16 -13.60 -17.24
CA ALA A 448 -1.30 -14.69 -16.79
C ALA A 448 -2.07 -15.86 -16.14
N LEU A 449 -3.27 -15.59 -15.60
CA LEU A 449 -4.18 -16.62 -15.10
C LEU A 449 -4.93 -17.34 -16.23
N GLY A 450 -4.86 -16.84 -17.46
CA GLY A 450 -5.61 -17.36 -18.61
C GLY A 450 -7.00 -16.74 -18.78
N SER A 451 -7.30 -15.63 -18.09
CA SER A 451 -8.54 -14.89 -18.31
C SER A 451 -8.58 -14.29 -19.71
N SER A 452 -9.75 -14.30 -20.36
CA SER A 452 -9.96 -13.56 -21.60
C SER A 452 -9.79 -12.06 -21.40
N ASP A 453 -9.46 -11.32 -22.46
CA ASP A 453 -9.30 -9.88 -22.37
C ASP A 453 -10.59 -9.20 -21.86
N GLU A 454 -11.76 -9.66 -22.28
CA GLU A 454 -13.07 -9.19 -21.80
C GLU A 454 -13.24 -9.38 -20.30
N SER A 455 -12.94 -10.59 -19.79
CA SER A 455 -13.01 -10.90 -18.36
C SER A 455 -12.00 -10.09 -17.56
N ALA A 456 -10.81 -9.87 -18.12
CA ALA A 456 -9.78 -9.05 -17.48
C ALA A 456 -10.15 -7.56 -17.42
N HIS A 457 -10.82 -7.03 -18.47
CA HIS A 457 -11.34 -5.66 -18.49
C HIS A 457 -12.53 -5.45 -17.54
N SER A 458 -13.37 -6.48 -17.33
CA SER A 458 -14.55 -6.39 -16.47
C SER A 458 -14.25 -6.61 -14.99
N SER A 459 -12.97 -6.74 -14.61
CA SER A 459 -12.57 -7.06 -13.24
C SER A 459 -12.45 -5.83 -12.34
N ILE A 460 -12.91 -5.96 -11.11
CA ILE A 460 -12.77 -4.95 -10.05
C ILE A 460 -12.11 -5.55 -8.82
N ARG A 461 -11.15 -4.83 -8.26
CA ARG A 461 -10.51 -5.15 -6.99
C ARG A 461 -11.15 -4.36 -5.86
N PHE A 462 -11.64 -5.07 -4.85
CA PHE A 462 -12.18 -4.54 -3.61
C PHE A 462 -11.15 -4.75 -2.50
N GLY A 463 -10.66 -3.66 -1.97
CA GLY A 463 -9.64 -3.64 -0.93
C GLY A 463 -10.21 -3.33 0.44
N ILE A 464 -10.47 -4.35 1.23
CA ILE A 464 -11.03 -4.26 2.59
C ILE A 464 -9.91 -4.01 3.59
N GLY A 465 -10.09 -3.04 4.49
CA GLY A 465 -9.14 -2.68 5.51
C GLY A 465 -9.70 -2.73 6.93
N ARG A 466 -8.82 -2.45 7.92
CA ARG A 466 -9.13 -2.38 9.36
C ARG A 466 -10.33 -1.49 9.69
N PHE A 467 -10.51 -0.41 8.95
CA PHE A 467 -11.50 0.61 9.21
C PHE A 467 -12.77 0.47 8.37
N THR A 468 -12.84 -0.49 7.48
CA THR A 468 -14.05 -0.82 6.70
C THR A 468 -15.13 -1.36 7.63
N THR A 469 -16.36 -0.91 7.45
CA THR A 469 -17.51 -1.29 8.28
C THR A 469 -18.45 -2.25 7.57
N GLU A 470 -19.29 -2.97 8.31
CA GLU A 470 -20.32 -3.84 7.71
C GLU A 470 -21.35 -3.03 6.91
N ALA A 471 -21.73 -1.86 7.40
CA ALA A 471 -22.67 -0.98 6.71
C ALA A 471 -22.13 -0.49 5.35
N GLU A 472 -20.82 -0.22 5.28
CA GLU A 472 -20.16 0.10 4.01
C GLU A 472 -20.17 -1.08 3.05
N ILE A 473 -19.91 -2.30 3.53
CA ILE A 473 -20.01 -3.53 2.72
C ILE A 473 -21.42 -3.74 2.18
N ASP A 474 -22.45 -3.54 3.00
CA ASP A 474 -23.85 -3.68 2.58
C ASP A 474 -24.24 -2.66 1.52
N TYR A 475 -23.83 -1.42 1.70
CA TYR A 475 -24.03 -0.36 0.71
C TYR A 475 -23.34 -0.71 -0.61
N VAL A 476 -22.08 -1.15 -0.54
CA VAL A 476 -21.29 -1.52 -1.71
C VAL A 476 -21.91 -2.68 -2.47
N LEU A 477 -22.35 -3.73 -1.77
CA LEU A 477 -23.05 -4.86 -2.38
C LEU A 477 -24.27 -4.40 -3.18
N LYS A 478 -25.13 -3.60 -2.55
CA LYS A 478 -26.34 -3.09 -3.19
C LYS A 478 -25.99 -2.24 -4.41
N ALA A 479 -25.05 -1.29 -4.25
CA ALA A 479 -24.64 -0.40 -5.33
C ALA A 479 -24.04 -1.18 -6.53
N VAL A 480 -23.16 -2.16 -6.26
CA VAL A 480 -22.56 -2.97 -7.32
C VAL A 480 -23.63 -3.79 -8.04
N GLN A 481 -24.53 -4.45 -7.32
CA GLN A 481 -25.62 -5.23 -7.91
C GLN A 481 -26.51 -4.38 -8.83
N GLU A 482 -26.93 -3.21 -8.35
CA GLU A 482 -27.75 -2.28 -9.15
C GLU A 482 -27.03 -1.80 -10.41
N ARG A 483 -25.72 -1.46 -10.30
CA ARG A 483 -24.96 -0.92 -11.43
C ARG A 483 -24.57 -2.01 -12.44
N VAL A 484 -24.21 -3.21 -11.98
CA VAL A 484 -23.95 -4.35 -12.86
C VAL A 484 -25.20 -4.73 -13.65
N HIS A 485 -26.35 -4.80 -12.99
CA HIS A 485 -27.62 -5.08 -13.65
C HIS A 485 -27.93 -4.01 -14.72
N PHE A 486 -27.89 -2.75 -14.34
CA PHE A 486 -28.12 -1.63 -15.26
C PHE A 486 -27.18 -1.63 -16.49
N LEU A 487 -25.87 -1.88 -16.28
CA LEU A 487 -24.92 -1.91 -17.41
C LEU A 487 -25.10 -3.14 -18.29
N ARG A 488 -25.51 -4.29 -17.73
CA ARG A 488 -25.87 -5.46 -18.52
C ARG A 488 -27.08 -5.20 -19.41
N GLU A 489 -28.13 -4.54 -18.89
CA GLU A 489 -29.30 -4.18 -19.70
C GLU A 489 -28.96 -3.28 -20.89
N LEU A 490 -27.85 -2.53 -20.84
CA LEU A 490 -27.34 -1.71 -21.93
C LEU A 490 -26.37 -2.46 -22.86
N SER A 491 -26.01 -3.70 -22.53
CA SER A 491 -25.02 -4.48 -23.27
C SER A 491 -25.69 -5.34 -24.35
N PRO A 492 -25.37 -5.16 -25.64
CA PRO A 492 -25.89 -6.03 -26.72
C PRO A 492 -25.50 -7.51 -26.53
N LEU A 493 -24.34 -7.76 -25.91
CA LEU A 493 -23.90 -9.12 -25.62
C LEU A 493 -24.78 -9.79 -24.57
N TRP A 494 -25.28 -9.02 -23.61
CA TRP A 494 -26.21 -9.52 -22.60
C TRP A 494 -27.55 -9.90 -23.17
N GLU A 495 -28.07 -9.11 -24.13
CA GLU A 495 -29.31 -9.40 -24.85
C GLU A 495 -29.22 -10.76 -25.56
N LEU A 496 -28.13 -11.02 -26.29
CA LEU A 496 -27.88 -12.29 -26.96
C LEU A 496 -27.84 -13.48 -25.99
N VAL A 497 -27.21 -13.30 -24.82
CA VAL A 497 -27.16 -14.33 -23.76
C VAL A 497 -28.55 -14.62 -23.20
N GLN A 498 -29.38 -13.60 -22.99
CA GLN A 498 -30.75 -13.75 -22.54
C GLN A 498 -31.63 -14.51 -23.55
N GLU A 499 -31.34 -14.35 -24.85
CA GLU A 499 -31.97 -15.10 -25.95
C GLU A 499 -31.45 -16.54 -26.06
N GLY A 500 -30.47 -16.92 -25.23
CA GLY A 500 -29.90 -18.29 -25.22
C GLY A 500 -28.87 -18.55 -26.31
N ILE A 501 -28.34 -17.50 -26.91
CA ILE A 501 -27.29 -17.58 -27.95
C ILE A 501 -25.93 -17.78 -27.28
N ASP A 502 -25.24 -18.87 -27.63
CA ASP A 502 -23.84 -19.08 -27.20
C ASP A 502 -22.92 -18.15 -27.99
N LEU A 503 -22.34 -17.15 -27.29
CA LEU A 503 -21.42 -16.18 -27.88
C LEU A 503 -20.17 -16.79 -28.52
N ASN A 504 -19.75 -18.00 -28.09
CA ASN A 504 -18.63 -18.72 -28.70
C ASN A 504 -18.94 -19.23 -30.12
N THR A 505 -20.19 -19.25 -30.50
CA THR A 505 -20.63 -19.66 -31.85
C THR A 505 -20.75 -18.53 -32.85
N ILE A 506 -20.54 -17.29 -32.39
CA ILE A 506 -20.65 -16.10 -33.23
C ILE A 506 -19.31 -15.83 -33.92
N GLU A 507 -19.29 -15.89 -35.25
CA GLU A 507 -18.18 -15.39 -36.08
C GLU A 507 -18.19 -13.87 -36.10
N TRP A 508 -17.29 -13.23 -35.32
CA TRP A 508 -17.12 -11.78 -35.35
C TRP A 508 -16.36 -11.36 -36.61
N SER A 509 -17.05 -10.69 -37.55
CA SER A 509 -16.37 -10.08 -38.70
C SER A 509 -15.49 -8.92 -38.18
N GLN A 510 -14.18 -9.05 -38.35
CA GLN A 510 -13.26 -7.92 -38.18
C GLN A 510 -13.49 -6.91 -39.28
N HIS A 511 -13.99 -5.74 -38.93
CA HIS A 511 -14.06 -4.57 -39.85
C HIS A 511 -12.87 -3.65 -39.58
#